data_ec78f3ed11a0e10bf543596181e369b1
#
_entry.id   ec78f3ed11a0e10bf543596181e369b1
#
_cell.length_a   1.000
_cell.length_b   1.000
_cell.length_c   1.000
_cell.angle_alpha   90.00
_cell.angle_beta   90.00
_cell.angle_gamma   90.00
#
_symmetry.space_group_name_H-M   'P 1'
#
loop_
_entity.id
_entity.type
_entity.pdbx_description
1 polymer ?
#
loop_
_entity_poly.entity_id
_entity_poly.type
_entity_poly.pdbx_seq_one_letter_code
_entity_poly.pdbx_strand_id
1 'polypeptide(L)'
;LVLGIDTRPVDGVLYALTSSGRIVTLDPATGAATARTTLAADPADLTTPYTALAGTVFSVDFNPVADRLRVISDAGQNLRINVDTGATTTDGAINRAIAATVHAAAYINTFAGTTATTLFNLEGASDVLTQQVPPNDGTLGNVGAFGVDISGLAGFDIGGGANGLALA
;
A
#
# COMPACT_ATOMS: atom_id res chain seq x y z
N LEU A 1 12.42 3.54 11.82
CA LEU A 1 12.07 4.39 10.68
C LEU A 1 10.63 4.13 10.27
N VAL A 2 9.86 5.18 9.95
CA VAL A 2 8.54 5.06 9.30
C VAL A 2 8.78 4.79 7.81
N LEU A 3 8.09 3.79 7.27
CA LEU A 3 8.16 3.38 5.86
C LEU A 3 7.02 3.99 5.04
N GLY A 4 5.86 4.22 5.66
CA GLY A 4 4.70 4.84 5.04
C GLY A 4 3.60 5.07 6.06
N ILE A 5 2.67 5.94 5.71
CA ILE A 5 1.52 6.31 6.54
C ILE A 5 0.27 6.37 5.68
N ASP A 6 -0.87 6.05 6.28
CA ASP A 6 -2.18 6.28 5.67
C ASP A 6 -3.28 6.35 6.71
N THR A 7 -4.38 7.01 6.36
CA THR A 7 -5.57 7.13 7.21
C THR A 7 -6.56 6.00 6.93
N ARG A 8 -6.83 5.16 7.95
CA ARG A 8 -7.77 4.05 7.80
C ARG A 8 -9.20 4.57 7.62
N PRO A 9 -9.89 4.24 6.53
CA PRO A 9 -11.21 4.82 6.23
C PRO A 9 -12.31 4.51 7.25
N VAL A 10 -12.25 3.36 7.93
CA VAL A 10 -13.32 2.93 8.86
C VAL A 10 -13.29 3.65 10.21
N ASP A 11 -12.15 4.16 10.64
CA ASP A 11 -12.00 4.82 11.95
C ASP A 11 -11.41 6.24 11.89
N GLY A 12 -10.91 6.66 10.71
CA GLY A 12 -10.29 7.97 10.50
C GLY A 12 -8.96 8.16 11.20
N VAL A 13 -8.34 7.09 11.71
CA VAL A 13 -7.08 7.14 12.44
C VAL A 13 -5.91 7.04 11.48
N LEU A 14 -4.86 7.83 11.71
CA LEU A 14 -3.62 7.78 10.95
C LEU A 14 -2.74 6.63 11.46
N TYR A 15 -2.45 5.69 10.57
CA TYR A 15 -1.57 4.53 10.82
C TYR A 15 -0.22 4.72 10.15
N ALA A 16 0.79 4.08 10.69
CA ALA A 16 2.11 4.01 10.10
C ALA A 16 2.70 2.60 10.18
N LEU A 17 3.39 2.19 9.13
CA LEU A 17 4.25 1.01 9.10
C LEU A 17 5.69 1.44 9.38
N THR A 18 6.36 0.71 10.26
CA THR A 18 7.78 0.95 10.59
C THR A 18 8.69 -0.10 9.98
N SER A 19 9.98 0.21 9.82
CA SER A 19 11.01 -0.71 9.31
C SER A 19 11.27 -1.94 10.19
N SER A 20 10.77 -1.92 11.43
CA SER A 20 10.79 -3.09 12.32
C SER A 20 9.55 -3.96 12.22
N GLY A 21 8.70 -3.76 11.21
CA GLY A 21 7.45 -4.50 11.03
C GLY A 21 6.40 -4.20 12.10
N ARG A 22 6.40 -3.00 12.68
CA ARG A 22 5.38 -2.57 13.63
C ARG A 22 4.36 -1.67 12.96
N ILE A 23 3.11 -1.85 13.32
CA ILE A 23 2.03 -0.90 13.07
C ILE A 23 1.87 -0.02 14.29
N VAL A 24 1.85 1.28 14.07
CA VAL A 24 1.59 2.30 15.09
C VAL A 24 0.49 3.23 14.60
N THR A 25 -0.23 3.88 15.51
CA THR A 25 -1.08 5.03 15.18
C THR A 25 -0.34 6.31 15.51
N LEU A 26 -0.59 7.35 14.73
CA LEU A 26 0.03 8.66 14.91
C LEU A 26 -1.06 9.69 15.27
N ASP A 27 -0.80 10.51 16.27
CA ASP A 27 -1.61 11.69 16.53
C ASP A 27 -1.09 12.86 15.66
N PRO A 28 -1.86 13.33 14.67
CA PRO A 28 -1.40 14.38 13.76
C PRO A 28 -1.24 15.75 14.45
N ALA A 29 -1.84 15.95 15.63
CA ALA A 29 -1.71 17.22 16.36
C ALA A 29 -0.43 17.28 17.20
N THR A 30 0.03 16.13 17.71
CA THR A 30 1.17 16.07 18.64
C THR A 30 2.38 15.32 18.07
N GLY A 31 2.19 14.54 17.01
CA GLY A 31 3.18 13.61 16.45
C GLY A 31 3.40 12.37 17.32
N ALA A 32 2.61 12.18 18.38
CA ALA A 32 2.76 11.03 19.27
C ALA A 32 2.42 9.72 18.56
N ALA A 33 3.30 8.72 18.72
CA ALA A 33 3.09 7.38 18.17
C ALA A 33 2.64 6.41 19.26
N THR A 34 1.57 5.65 18.98
CA THR A 34 1.08 4.60 19.86
C THR A 34 1.19 3.25 19.18
N ALA A 35 1.84 2.28 19.82
CA ALA A 35 1.99 0.94 19.27
C ALA A 35 0.63 0.21 19.18
N ARG A 36 0.39 -0.43 18.04
CA ARG A 36 -0.82 -1.26 17.80
C ARG A 36 -0.47 -2.73 17.75
N THR A 37 0.29 -3.16 16.75
CA THR A 37 0.64 -4.57 16.56
C THR A 37 1.97 -4.71 15.83
N THR A 38 2.43 -5.95 15.69
CA THR A 38 3.61 -6.31 14.89
C THR A 38 3.18 -7.30 13.82
N LEU A 39 3.74 -7.16 12.63
CA LEU A 39 3.48 -8.06 11.50
C LEU A 39 3.88 -9.50 11.85
N ALA A 40 2.98 -10.42 11.55
CA ALA A 40 3.19 -11.85 11.68
C ALA A 40 2.49 -12.57 10.52
N ALA A 41 2.97 -13.76 10.15
CA ALA A 41 2.31 -14.54 9.11
C ALA A 41 0.83 -14.74 9.44
N ASP A 42 -0.05 -14.53 8.44
CA ASP A 42 -1.46 -14.91 8.56
C ASP A 42 -1.55 -16.44 8.63
N PRO A 43 -2.14 -17.03 9.69
CA PRO A 43 -2.28 -18.48 9.79
C PRO A 43 -3.07 -19.11 8.64
N ALA A 44 -3.86 -18.34 7.90
CA ALA A 44 -4.57 -18.80 6.72
C ALA A 44 -3.73 -18.81 5.43
N ASP A 45 -2.58 -18.13 5.42
CA ASP A 45 -1.64 -18.14 4.30
C ASP A 45 -0.68 -19.32 4.43
N LEU A 46 -1.07 -20.44 3.85
CA LEU A 46 -0.30 -21.69 3.89
C LEU A 46 0.70 -21.82 2.72
N THR A 47 0.64 -20.95 1.73
CA THR A 47 1.41 -21.05 0.49
C THR A 47 2.68 -20.22 0.53
N THR A 48 2.58 -18.98 0.93
CA THR A 48 3.69 -18.00 0.95
C THR A 48 3.68 -17.20 2.26
N PRO A 49 3.78 -17.85 3.44
CA PRO A 49 3.66 -17.14 4.72
C PRO A 49 4.66 -15.98 4.82
N TYR A 50 4.17 -14.84 5.31
CA TYR A 50 5.01 -13.68 5.56
C TYR A 50 6.19 -14.01 6.51
N THR A 51 7.37 -13.57 6.16
CA THR A 51 8.58 -13.75 6.99
C THR A 51 9.21 -12.43 7.41
N ALA A 52 9.32 -11.48 6.49
CA ALA A 52 9.92 -10.16 6.74
C ALA A 52 9.51 -9.17 5.65
N LEU A 53 9.69 -7.88 5.92
CA LEU A 53 9.66 -6.83 4.90
C LEU A 53 10.88 -6.97 3.98
N ALA A 54 10.66 -6.87 2.67
CA ALA A 54 11.69 -6.95 1.64
C ALA A 54 11.59 -5.73 0.72
N GLY A 55 12.71 -5.04 0.54
CA GLY A 55 12.82 -3.82 -0.25
C GLY A 55 13.38 -2.63 0.53
N THR A 56 13.48 -1.51 -0.14
CA THR A 56 14.01 -0.25 0.40
C THR A 56 13.02 0.90 0.29
N VAL A 57 12.14 0.85 -0.70
CA VAL A 57 11.02 1.78 -0.92
C VAL A 57 9.72 1.03 -0.70
N PHE A 58 8.82 1.61 0.08
CA PHE A 58 7.55 0.99 0.43
C PHE A 58 6.40 1.97 0.20
N SER A 59 5.35 1.50 -0.43
CA SER A 59 4.06 2.15 -0.49
C SER A 59 3.11 1.53 0.54
N VAL A 60 2.32 2.36 1.19
CA VAL A 60 1.40 1.96 2.25
C VAL A 60 0.06 2.67 2.02
N ASP A 61 -1.02 1.91 1.85
CA ASP A 61 -2.34 2.48 1.58
C ASP A 61 -3.46 1.51 2.02
N PHE A 62 -4.55 2.01 2.58
CA PHE A 62 -5.67 1.18 3.00
C PHE A 62 -6.61 0.83 1.84
N ASN A 63 -6.85 -0.46 1.63
CA ASN A 63 -7.98 -0.90 0.83
C ASN A 63 -9.28 -0.60 1.60
N PRO A 64 -10.11 0.36 1.13
CA PRO A 64 -11.27 0.79 1.88
C PRO A 64 -12.43 -0.22 1.89
N VAL A 65 -12.43 -1.18 0.97
CA VAL A 65 -13.46 -2.24 0.88
C VAL A 65 -13.11 -3.41 1.78
N ALA A 66 -11.85 -3.84 1.73
CA ALA A 66 -11.40 -5.03 2.48
C ALA A 66 -10.96 -4.69 3.91
N ASP A 67 -10.78 -3.40 4.23
CA ASP A 67 -10.20 -2.91 5.48
C ASP A 67 -8.88 -3.61 5.81
N ARG A 68 -7.94 -3.51 4.87
CA ARG A 68 -6.58 -4.07 4.97
C ARG A 68 -5.57 -3.03 4.51
N LEU A 69 -4.49 -2.92 5.26
CA LEU A 69 -3.35 -2.11 4.83
C LEU A 69 -2.59 -2.86 3.74
N ARG A 70 -2.55 -2.29 2.55
CA ARG A 70 -1.71 -2.76 1.43
C ARG A 70 -0.31 -2.24 1.64
N VAL A 71 0.68 -3.10 1.46
CA VAL A 71 2.08 -2.72 1.41
C VAL A 71 2.70 -3.30 0.15
N ILE A 72 3.30 -2.42 -0.66
CA ILE A 72 4.02 -2.81 -1.88
C ILE A 72 5.44 -2.28 -1.76
N SER A 73 6.44 -3.04 -2.18
CA SER A 73 7.82 -2.59 -2.18
C SER A 73 8.44 -2.56 -3.58
N ASP A 74 9.55 -1.83 -3.70
CA ASP A 74 10.41 -1.79 -4.89
C ASP A 74 11.02 -3.16 -5.24
N ALA A 75 11.07 -4.09 -4.27
CA ALA A 75 11.45 -5.48 -4.49
C ALA A 75 10.30 -6.36 -5.02
N GLY A 76 9.14 -5.78 -5.31
CA GLY A 76 7.96 -6.49 -5.82
C GLY A 76 7.15 -7.23 -4.75
N GLN A 77 7.45 -7.04 -3.47
CA GLN A 77 6.64 -7.60 -2.39
C GLN A 77 5.26 -6.94 -2.38
N ASN A 78 4.19 -7.74 -2.17
CA ASN A 78 2.80 -7.32 -2.16
C ASN A 78 2.10 -7.96 -0.97
N LEU A 79 1.76 -7.18 0.05
CA LEU A 79 1.22 -7.66 1.32
C LEU A 79 -0.15 -7.06 1.62
N ARG A 80 -0.99 -7.83 2.32
CA ARG A 80 -2.24 -7.37 2.97
C ARG A 80 -2.14 -7.59 4.47
N ILE A 81 -2.32 -6.53 5.24
CA ILE A 81 -2.13 -6.54 6.69
C ILE A 81 -3.45 -6.22 7.39
N ASN A 82 -3.83 -7.04 8.35
CA ASN A 82 -4.85 -6.70 9.32
C ASN A 82 -4.17 -5.88 10.44
N VAL A 83 -4.45 -4.60 10.52
CA VAL A 83 -3.77 -3.69 11.47
C VAL A 83 -4.21 -3.88 12.92
N ASP A 84 -5.28 -4.63 13.17
CA ASP A 84 -5.75 -4.94 14.52
C ASP A 84 -5.03 -6.15 15.12
N THR A 85 -4.65 -7.13 14.27
CA THR A 85 -4.04 -8.40 14.71
C THR A 85 -2.57 -8.55 14.30
N GLY A 86 -2.12 -7.82 13.27
CA GLY A 86 -0.82 -7.99 12.65
C GLY A 86 -0.76 -9.13 11.63
N ALA A 87 -1.85 -9.88 11.44
CA ALA A 87 -1.89 -10.96 10.45
C ALA A 87 -1.61 -10.41 9.05
N THR A 88 -0.56 -10.93 8.43
CA THR A 88 -0.02 -10.47 7.16
C THR A 88 -0.06 -11.60 6.14
N THR A 89 -0.84 -11.39 5.09
CA THR A 89 -0.92 -12.29 3.93
C THR A 89 0.06 -11.81 2.86
N THR A 90 0.84 -12.73 2.30
CA THR A 90 1.70 -12.45 1.14
C THR A 90 0.93 -12.79 -0.14
N ASP A 91 0.58 -11.76 -0.87
CA ASP A 91 -0.09 -11.85 -2.17
C ASP A 91 0.90 -12.13 -3.31
N GLY A 92 0.38 -12.36 -4.53
CA GLY A 92 1.20 -12.50 -5.73
C GLY A 92 2.14 -11.31 -5.90
N ALA A 93 3.42 -11.59 -6.17
CA ALA A 93 4.42 -10.54 -6.36
C ALA A 93 4.02 -9.60 -7.51
N ILE A 94 4.45 -8.34 -7.41
CA ILE A 94 4.26 -7.37 -8.47
C ILE A 94 4.83 -7.92 -9.77
N ASN A 95 3.99 -7.95 -10.81
CA ASN A 95 4.34 -8.53 -12.09
C ASN A 95 3.75 -7.73 -13.27
N ARG A 96 4.44 -7.78 -14.39
CA ARG A 96 4.11 -7.11 -15.62
C ARG A 96 4.84 -7.79 -16.77
N ALA A 97 4.42 -7.55 -18.02
CA ALA A 97 5.10 -8.08 -19.21
C ALA A 97 6.57 -7.63 -19.36
N ILE A 98 6.92 -6.50 -18.76
CA ILE A 98 8.27 -5.97 -18.63
C ILE A 98 8.62 -5.77 -17.17
N ALA A 99 9.89 -5.52 -16.85
CA ALA A 99 10.30 -5.23 -15.48
C ALA A 99 9.46 -4.09 -14.88
N ALA A 100 9.08 -4.23 -13.62
CA ALA A 100 8.29 -3.24 -12.90
C ALA A 100 8.91 -2.92 -11.55
N THR A 101 8.94 -1.62 -11.21
CA THR A 101 9.36 -1.12 -9.91
C THR A 101 8.30 -0.14 -9.42
N VAL A 102 7.53 -0.54 -8.41
CA VAL A 102 6.50 0.33 -7.82
C VAL A 102 7.16 1.22 -6.77
N HIS A 103 7.00 2.53 -6.93
CA HIS A 103 7.50 3.54 -6.00
C HIS A 103 6.44 4.03 -5.03
N ALA A 104 5.16 4.06 -5.46
CA ALA A 104 4.03 4.42 -4.62
C ALA A 104 2.73 3.80 -5.16
N ALA A 105 1.73 3.65 -4.31
CA ALA A 105 0.43 3.09 -4.68
C ALA A 105 -0.68 3.77 -3.86
N ALA A 106 -1.86 3.90 -4.46
CA ALA A 106 -3.03 4.47 -3.81
C ALA A 106 -4.31 3.81 -4.29
N TYR A 107 -5.25 3.58 -3.37
CA TYR A 107 -6.62 3.19 -3.68
C TYR A 107 -7.51 4.42 -3.94
N ILE A 108 -8.53 4.25 -4.76
CA ILE A 108 -9.62 5.22 -4.89
C ILE A 108 -10.76 4.90 -3.91
N ASN A 109 -11.70 5.85 -3.76
CA ASN A 109 -12.88 5.70 -2.90
C ASN A 109 -12.53 5.44 -1.43
N THR A 110 -11.51 6.12 -0.90
CA THR A 110 -10.97 5.95 0.45
C THR A 110 -11.87 6.57 1.52
N PHE A 111 -13.12 6.07 1.61
CA PHE A 111 -14.10 6.46 2.63
C PHE A 111 -14.83 5.24 3.21
N ALA A 112 -15.30 5.40 4.45
CA ALA A 112 -16.01 4.34 5.15
C ALA A 112 -17.29 3.90 4.42
N GLY A 113 -17.50 2.58 4.31
CA GLY A 113 -18.70 2.01 3.70
C GLY A 113 -18.67 1.97 2.16
N THR A 114 -17.57 2.33 1.52
CA THR A 114 -17.44 2.11 0.07
C THR A 114 -17.53 0.62 -0.27
N THR A 115 -18.11 0.32 -1.43
CA THR A 115 -18.27 -1.07 -1.93
C THR A 115 -17.41 -1.38 -3.13
N ALA A 116 -16.65 -0.39 -3.64
CA ALA A 116 -15.79 -0.55 -4.79
C ALA A 116 -14.53 0.29 -4.65
N THR A 117 -13.39 -0.27 -5.08
CA THR A 117 -12.12 0.44 -5.13
C THR A 117 -11.25 -0.08 -6.27
N THR A 118 -10.23 0.68 -6.62
CA THR A 118 -9.20 0.31 -7.59
C THR A 118 -7.86 0.77 -7.05
N LEU A 119 -6.83 -0.05 -7.21
CA LEU A 119 -5.46 0.26 -6.83
C LEU A 119 -4.68 0.78 -8.04
N PHE A 120 -4.10 1.95 -7.90
CA PHE A 120 -3.17 2.53 -8.88
C PHE A 120 -1.77 2.55 -8.30
N ASN A 121 -0.76 2.46 -9.19
CA ASN A 121 0.64 2.49 -8.80
C ASN A 121 1.41 3.47 -9.67
N LEU A 122 2.38 4.15 -9.07
CA LEU A 122 3.43 4.87 -9.78
C LEU A 122 4.54 3.86 -10.09
N GLU A 123 4.65 3.47 -11.35
CA GLU A 123 5.65 2.53 -11.85
C GLU A 123 6.81 3.30 -12.50
N GLY A 124 7.98 3.29 -11.84
CA GLY A 124 9.11 4.14 -12.22
C GLY A 124 10.09 3.51 -13.19
N ALA A 125 10.03 2.19 -13.49
CA ALA A 125 10.91 1.60 -14.51
C ALA A 125 10.54 2.05 -15.94
N SER A 126 9.32 2.54 -16.14
CA SER A 126 8.78 3.02 -17.41
C SER A 126 8.04 4.36 -17.31
N ASP A 127 8.04 4.99 -16.14
CA ASP A 127 7.38 6.28 -15.87
C ASP A 127 5.90 6.29 -16.24
N VAL A 128 5.15 5.28 -15.76
CA VAL A 128 3.74 5.13 -16.11
C VAL A 128 2.86 4.94 -14.87
N LEU A 129 1.65 5.50 -14.93
CA LEU A 129 0.57 5.11 -14.05
C LEU A 129 0.10 3.71 -14.46
N THR A 130 0.01 2.82 -13.49
CA THR A 130 -0.53 1.48 -13.68
C THR A 130 -1.74 1.24 -12.78
N GLN A 131 -2.63 0.37 -13.21
CA GLN A 131 -3.71 -0.19 -12.42
C GLN A 131 -3.33 -1.62 -12.02
N GLN A 132 -3.47 -1.98 -10.75
CA GLN A 132 -3.20 -3.34 -10.27
C GLN A 132 -4.50 -4.15 -10.23
N VAL A 133 -4.67 -5.07 -11.17
CA VAL A 133 -5.91 -5.85 -11.34
C VAL A 133 -5.60 -7.29 -11.74
N PRO A 134 -6.02 -8.29 -10.94
CA PRO A 134 -6.50 -8.16 -9.56
C PRO A 134 -5.39 -7.67 -8.60
N PRO A 135 -5.71 -6.90 -7.56
CA PRO A 135 -4.67 -6.39 -6.64
C PRO A 135 -3.87 -7.50 -5.95
N ASN A 136 -4.53 -8.62 -5.65
CA ASN A 136 -3.89 -9.75 -4.95
C ASN A 136 -2.99 -10.61 -5.85
N ASP A 137 -3.13 -10.50 -7.18
CA ASP A 137 -2.25 -11.21 -8.11
C ASP A 137 -0.98 -10.39 -8.44
N GLY A 138 -0.95 -9.12 -8.01
CA GLY A 138 0.17 -8.22 -8.28
C GLY A 138 0.30 -7.77 -9.74
N THR A 139 -0.68 -8.06 -10.60
CA THR A 139 -0.61 -7.80 -12.04
C THR A 139 -0.86 -6.34 -12.36
N LEU A 140 0.09 -5.70 -13.06
CA LEU A 140 0.02 -4.30 -13.46
C LEU A 140 -0.40 -4.13 -14.92
N GLY A 141 -1.47 -3.38 -15.15
CA GLY A 141 -1.90 -2.89 -16.46
C GLY A 141 -1.60 -1.40 -16.64
N ASN A 142 -1.10 -1.00 -17.81
CA ASN A 142 -0.80 0.40 -18.10
C ASN A 142 -2.07 1.24 -18.19
N VAL A 143 -2.02 2.44 -17.59
CA VAL A 143 -3.02 3.50 -17.76
C VAL A 143 -2.48 4.58 -18.69
N GLY A 144 -1.28 5.13 -18.41
CA GLY A 144 -0.67 6.16 -19.22
C GLY A 144 0.69 6.61 -18.68
N ALA A 145 1.46 7.28 -19.52
CA ALA A 145 2.76 7.83 -19.14
C ALA A 145 2.59 9.12 -18.33
N PHE A 146 3.48 9.33 -17.35
CA PHE A 146 3.52 10.57 -16.55
C PHE A 146 4.07 11.75 -17.35
N GLY A 147 4.96 11.51 -18.31
CA GLY A 147 5.68 12.55 -19.02
C GLY A 147 6.82 13.18 -18.21
N VAL A 148 7.09 12.62 -17.04
CA VAL A 148 8.20 12.98 -16.14
C VAL A 148 8.84 11.71 -15.60
N ASP A 149 10.13 11.78 -15.27
CA ASP A 149 10.86 10.68 -14.63
C ASP A 149 10.41 10.53 -13.17
N ILE A 150 10.01 9.32 -12.77
CA ILE A 150 9.66 8.94 -11.40
C ILE A 150 10.78 8.05 -10.90
N SER A 151 11.62 8.56 -10.02
CA SER A 151 12.73 7.81 -9.43
C SER A 151 12.87 8.07 -7.93
N GLY A 152 13.41 7.08 -7.20
CA GLY A 152 13.63 7.19 -5.76
C GLY A 152 12.37 7.05 -4.90
N LEU A 153 12.32 7.79 -3.79
CA LEU A 153 11.17 7.79 -2.89
C LEU A 153 10.05 8.66 -3.47
N ALA A 154 8.87 8.11 -3.57
CA ALA A 154 7.67 8.82 -3.96
C ALA A 154 6.55 8.60 -2.94
N GLY A 155 5.68 9.59 -2.78
CA GLY A 155 4.40 9.45 -2.11
C GLY A 155 3.28 9.50 -3.14
N PHE A 156 2.17 8.82 -2.89
CA PHE A 156 1.00 8.87 -3.75
C PHE A 156 -0.26 8.68 -2.92
N ASP A 157 -1.23 9.56 -3.11
CA ASP A 157 -2.54 9.46 -2.48
C ASP A 157 -3.62 9.97 -3.44
N ILE A 158 -4.81 9.37 -3.33
CA ILE A 158 -6.00 9.78 -4.10
C ILE A 158 -7.08 10.17 -3.11
N GLY A 159 -7.39 11.47 -3.05
CA GLY A 159 -8.34 12.03 -2.11
C GLY A 159 -9.69 11.33 -2.13
N GLY A 160 -10.12 10.83 -0.97
CA GLY A 160 -11.36 10.09 -0.79
C GLY A 160 -12.63 10.86 -1.19
N GLY A 161 -13.70 10.14 -1.47
CA GLY A 161 -14.99 10.68 -1.84
C GLY A 161 -15.14 10.95 -3.33
N ALA A 162 -14.68 12.10 -3.81
CA ALA A 162 -14.85 12.48 -5.23
C ALA A 162 -13.79 11.92 -6.17
N ASN A 163 -12.67 11.38 -5.65
CA ASN A 163 -11.49 10.91 -6.43
C ASN A 163 -10.96 11.96 -7.41
N GLY A 164 -11.25 13.24 -7.16
CA GLY A 164 -10.91 14.34 -8.06
C GLY A 164 -9.50 14.89 -7.88
N LEU A 165 -8.79 14.45 -6.84
CA LEU A 165 -7.45 14.89 -6.51
C LEU A 165 -6.55 13.67 -6.31
N ALA A 166 -5.56 13.52 -7.17
CA ALA A 166 -4.45 12.60 -7.02
C ALA A 166 -3.17 13.41 -6.82
N LEU A 167 -2.41 13.12 -5.77
CA LEU A 167 -1.15 13.77 -5.41
C LEU A 167 -0.02 12.75 -5.46
N ALA A 168 1.08 13.11 -6.11
CA ALA A 168 2.28 12.28 -6.24
C ALA A 168 3.55 13.13 -6.06
#